data_e4b952dca15ce2ce7c7818eb4d3aca87
#
_entry.id   e4b952dca15ce2ce7c7818eb4d3aca87
#
_cell.length_a   1.000
_cell.length_b   1.000
_cell.length_c   1.000
_cell.angle_alpha   90.00
_cell.angle_beta   90.00
_cell.angle_gamma   90.00
#
_symmetry.space_group_name_H-M   'P 1'
#
loop_
_entity.id
_entity.type
_entity.pdbx_description
1 polymer ?
#
loop_
_entity_poly.entity_id
_entity_poly.type
_entity_poly.pdbx_seq_one_letter_code
_entity_poly.pdbx_strand_id
1 'polypeptide(L)'
;MCIRDRTKAEIEDLVCEHSLIYSRGQLGFTEFLPNERVAMRPVRQRLVRTHPVTHAKSLFLASHIGTIVGWPRPEAMAFIRDLMEHATQPRFVYVHRWTRHDLVMWDNRTTMHRVRRFDDLHVVRDMRRTTTRSEGPTAAQG
;
A
#
# COMPACT_ATOMS: atom_id res chain seq x y z
N MET A 1 6.73 -6.52 -13.76
CA MET A 1 6.41 -5.06 -13.65
C MET A 1 6.54 -4.44 -15.04
N CYS A 2 5.41 -3.99 -15.63
CA CYS A 2 5.38 -3.46 -17.02
C CYS A 2 5.46 -1.92 -17.04
N ILE A 3 6.44 -1.35 -16.37
CA ILE A 3 6.80 0.07 -16.46
C ILE A 3 8.01 0.21 -17.39
N ARG A 4 8.18 1.38 -17.98
CA ARG A 4 9.35 1.66 -18.84
C ARG A 4 10.65 1.43 -18.06
N ASP A 5 11.68 0.91 -18.69
CA ASP A 5 12.93 0.55 -18.01
C ASP A 5 13.62 1.76 -17.34
N ARG A 6 13.51 2.95 -17.96
CA ARG A 6 13.94 4.20 -17.33
C ARG A 6 13.27 4.45 -15.98
N THR A 7 11.95 4.29 -15.91
CA THR A 7 11.20 4.47 -14.65
C THR A 7 11.56 3.40 -13.62
N LYS A 8 11.87 2.17 -14.06
CA LYS A 8 12.33 1.11 -13.14
C LYS A 8 13.65 1.50 -12.45
N ALA A 9 14.62 2.05 -13.22
CA ALA A 9 15.87 2.53 -12.67
C ALA A 9 15.67 3.70 -11.71
N GLU A 10 14.78 4.63 -12.06
CA GLU A 10 14.47 5.81 -11.25
C GLU A 10 13.86 5.48 -9.90
N ILE A 11 13.01 4.44 -9.82
CA ILE A 11 12.29 4.07 -8.59
C ILE A 11 13.02 3.06 -7.69
N GLU A 12 14.09 2.45 -8.18
CA GLU A 12 14.75 1.30 -7.53
C GLU A 12 15.13 1.59 -6.06
N ASP A 13 15.72 2.77 -5.83
CA ASP A 13 16.23 3.16 -4.52
C ASP A 13 15.32 4.13 -3.75
N LEU A 14 14.13 4.43 -4.29
CA LEU A 14 13.24 5.35 -3.62
C LEU A 14 12.72 4.78 -2.32
N VAL A 15 12.75 5.62 -1.28
CA VAL A 15 12.20 5.34 0.04
C VAL A 15 10.97 6.23 0.24
N CYS A 16 9.85 5.60 0.57
CA CYS A 16 8.60 6.28 0.88
C CYS A 16 8.34 6.26 2.38
N GLU A 17 7.75 7.33 2.88
CA GLU A 17 7.26 7.41 4.25
C GLU A 17 5.77 7.04 4.29
N HIS A 18 5.45 5.97 5.00
CA HIS A 18 4.09 5.46 5.18
C HIS A 18 3.55 5.94 6.53
N SER A 19 2.42 6.62 6.53
CA SER A 19 1.77 7.18 7.70
C SER A 19 0.29 6.86 7.74
N LEU A 20 -0.15 6.18 8.79
CA LEU A 20 -1.57 5.97 9.07
C LEU A 20 -2.28 7.29 9.38
N ILE A 21 -1.61 8.20 10.08
CA ILE A 21 -2.13 9.54 10.38
C ILE A 21 -2.40 10.29 9.08
N TYR A 22 -1.46 10.24 8.12
CA TYR A 22 -1.67 10.85 6.80
C TYR A 22 -2.89 10.30 6.09
N SER A 23 -2.98 8.98 5.95
CA SER A 23 -4.08 8.36 5.21
C SER A 23 -5.44 8.57 5.86
N ARG A 24 -5.51 8.62 7.18
CA ARG A 24 -6.74 8.95 7.92
C ARG A 24 -7.09 10.41 7.81
N GLY A 25 -6.10 11.31 7.84
CA GLY A 25 -6.29 12.73 7.58
C GLY A 25 -6.94 13.02 6.22
N GLN A 26 -6.62 12.23 5.19
CA GLN A 26 -7.28 12.31 3.88
C GLN A 26 -8.78 11.97 3.94
N LEU A 27 -9.22 11.25 4.95
CA LEU A 27 -10.61 10.89 5.21
C LEU A 27 -11.30 11.80 6.24
N GLY A 28 -10.62 12.88 6.68
CA GLY A 28 -11.14 13.82 7.65
C GLY A 28 -10.87 13.47 9.12
N PHE A 29 -10.18 12.37 9.40
CA PHE A 29 -9.77 12.00 10.77
C PHE A 29 -8.48 12.73 11.15
N THR A 30 -8.58 13.78 11.95
CA THR A 30 -7.43 14.61 12.35
C THR A 30 -7.11 14.53 13.85
N GLU A 31 -8.04 14.01 14.64
CA GLU A 31 -7.88 13.90 16.09
C GLU A 31 -7.33 12.53 16.48
N PHE A 32 -6.16 12.53 17.11
CA PHE A 32 -5.48 11.34 17.60
C PHE A 32 -4.98 11.58 19.00
N LEU A 33 -5.17 10.62 19.88
CA LEU A 33 -4.60 10.64 21.21
C LEU A 33 -3.06 10.57 21.17
N PRO A 34 -2.35 11.06 22.22
CA PRO A 34 -0.88 11.02 22.25
C PRO A 34 -0.30 9.61 22.09
N ASN A 35 -0.89 8.60 22.72
CA ASN A 35 -0.50 7.20 22.59
C ASN A 35 -0.74 6.64 21.17
N GLU A 36 -1.81 7.06 20.49
CA GLU A 36 -2.08 6.68 19.10
C GLU A 36 -1.06 7.30 18.14
N ARG A 37 -0.69 8.57 18.36
CA ARG A 37 0.37 9.24 17.58
C ARG A 37 1.70 8.51 17.69
N VAL A 38 2.02 8.01 18.87
CA VAL A 38 3.23 7.21 19.11
C VAL A 38 3.13 5.85 18.39
N ALA A 39 2.00 5.18 18.49
CA ALA A 39 1.79 3.86 17.85
C ALA A 39 1.71 3.95 16.31
N MET A 40 1.24 5.08 15.78
CA MET A 40 1.08 5.32 14.34
C MET A 40 2.19 6.19 13.74
N ARG A 41 3.38 6.16 14.34
CA ARG A 41 4.52 6.87 13.77
C ARG A 41 4.75 6.48 12.31
N PRO A 42 5.14 7.44 11.47
CA PRO A 42 5.51 7.13 10.09
C PRO A 42 6.63 6.10 10.02
N VAL A 43 6.53 5.20 9.05
CA VAL A 43 7.52 4.14 8.82
C VAL A 43 8.07 4.27 7.42
N ARG A 44 9.40 4.23 7.29
CA ARG A 44 10.07 4.27 5.99
C ARG A 44 10.11 2.88 5.37
N GLN A 45 9.77 2.83 4.07
CA GLN A 45 9.71 1.59 3.30
C GLN A 45 10.31 1.84 1.90
N ARG A 46 11.04 0.89 1.36
CA ARG A 46 11.44 0.94 -0.04
C ARG A 46 10.20 0.89 -0.95
N LEU A 47 10.18 1.72 -1.99
CA LEU A 47 9.11 1.72 -2.99
C LEU A 47 9.13 0.44 -3.82
N VAL A 48 10.32 -0.04 -4.16
CA VAL A 48 10.52 -1.34 -4.81
C VAL A 48 10.96 -2.36 -3.77
N ARG A 49 10.22 -3.46 -3.69
CA ARG A 49 10.53 -4.57 -2.80
C ARG A 49 10.92 -5.80 -3.60
N THR A 50 11.93 -6.51 -3.13
CA THR A 50 12.28 -7.84 -3.61
C THR A 50 11.65 -8.89 -2.70
N HIS A 51 10.87 -9.78 -3.27
CA HIS A 51 10.23 -10.84 -2.50
C HIS A 51 11.30 -11.85 -2.01
N PRO A 52 11.36 -12.17 -0.70
CA PRO A 52 12.48 -12.92 -0.12
C PRO A 52 12.61 -14.36 -0.64
N VAL A 53 11.51 -14.95 -1.15
CA VAL A 53 11.51 -16.34 -1.64
C VAL A 53 11.61 -16.40 -3.15
N THR A 54 10.84 -15.57 -3.87
CA THR A 54 10.79 -15.63 -5.34
C THR A 54 11.76 -14.68 -6.03
N HIS A 55 12.37 -13.77 -5.28
CA HIS A 55 13.23 -12.68 -5.78
C HIS A 55 12.56 -11.75 -6.81
N ALA A 56 11.26 -11.85 -6.96
CA ALA A 56 10.49 -10.98 -7.84
C ALA A 56 10.39 -9.57 -7.24
N LYS A 57 10.62 -8.55 -8.08
CA LYS A 57 10.46 -7.15 -7.68
C LYS A 57 9.00 -6.71 -7.83
N SER A 58 8.50 -6.00 -6.83
CA SER A 58 7.15 -5.44 -6.81
C SER A 58 7.16 -4.00 -6.31
N LEU A 59 6.18 -3.21 -6.75
CA LEU A 59 5.92 -1.89 -6.18
C LEU A 59 5.17 -2.02 -4.86
N PHE A 60 5.69 -1.38 -3.82
CA PHE A 60 5.01 -1.29 -2.53
C PHE A 60 4.24 0.02 -2.44
N LEU A 61 3.14 0.09 -3.17
CA LEU A 61 2.22 1.22 -3.17
C LEU A 61 1.13 1.04 -2.11
N ALA A 62 0.75 2.15 -1.46
CA ALA A 62 -0.35 2.17 -0.51
C ALA A 62 -0.90 3.59 -0.36
N SER A 63 -2.16 3.72 0.06
CA SER A 63 -2.78 5.00 0.43
C SER A 63 -2.10 5.69 1.63
N HIS A 64 -1.23 4.96 2.33
CA HIS A 64 -0.48 5.47 3.48
C HIS A 64 0.78 6.24 3.09
N ILE A 65 1.22 6.23 1.82
CA ILE A 65 2.39 6.99 1.38
C ILE A 65 2.08 8.47 1.48
N GLY A 66 2.79 9.17 2.36
CA GLY A 66 2.66 10.60 2.59
C GLY A 66 3.71 11.43 1.88
N THR A 67 4.84 10.82 1.52
CA THR A 67 5.93 11.47 0.76
C THR A 67 6.98 10.45 0.28
N ILE A 68 7.85 10.89 -0.63
CA ILE A 68 9.11 10.24 -0.97
C ILE A 68 10.22 11.01 -0.26
N VAL A 69 11.11 10.30 0.42
CA VAL A 69 12.21 10.93 1.18
C VAL A 69 13.12 11.72 0.23
N GLY A 70 13.38 12.97 0.57
CA GLY A 70 14.21 13.88 -0.23
C GLY A 70 13.50 14.59 -1.39
N TRP A 71 12.22 14.31 -1.64
CA TRP A 71 11.45 14.97 -2.69
C TRP A 71 10.54 16.08 -2.14
N PRO A 72 10.31 17.17 -2.89
CA PRO A 72 9.21 18.08 -2.61
C PRO A 72 7.88 17.32 -2.61
N ARG A 73 7.07 17.54 -1.57
CA ARG A 73 5.85 16.75 -1.37
C ARG A 73 4.86 16.78 -2.55
N PRO A 74 4.61 17.93 -3.23
CA PRO A 74 3.71 17.95 -4.37
C PRO A 74 4.18 17.05 -5.52
N GLU A 75 5.48 17.05 -5.81
CA GLU A 75 6.10 16.20 -6.84
C GLU A 75 6.03 14.73 -6.46
N ALA A 76 6.40 14.40 -5.21
CA ALA A 76 6.31 13.05 -4.68
C ALA A 76 4.89 12.48 -4.81
N MET A 77 3.87 13.27 -4.44
CA MET A 77 2.48 12.83 -4.49
C MET A 77 1.94 12.71 -5.91
N ALA A 78 2.37 13.57 -6.84
CA ALA A 78 2.05 13.44 -8.26
C ALA A 78 2.63 12.12 -8.82
N PHE A 79 3.90 11.87 -8.56
CA PHE A 79 4.59 10.67 -9.02
C PHE A 79 3.99 9.37 -8.43
N ILE A 80 3.67 9.35 -7.13
CA ILE A 80 3.00 8.20 -6.49
C ILE A 80 1.62 7.96 -7.10
N ARG A 81 0.87 9.02 -7.46
CA ARG A 81 -0.41 8.89 -8.14
C ARG A 81 -0.26 8.25 -9.51
N ASP A 82 0.70 8.67 -10.32
CA ASP A 82 0.96 8.10 -11.64
C ASP A 82 1.31 6.61 -11.55
N LEU A 83 2.14 6.23 -10.57
CA LEU A 83 2.45 4.82 -10.30
C LEU A 83 1.22 4.03 -9.84
N MET A 84 0.36 4.62 -9.02
CA MET A 84 -0.87 4.00 -8.54
C MET A 84 -1.85 3.80 -9.71
N GLU A 85 -2.02 4.78 -10.58
CA GLU A 85 -2.85 4.68 -11.78
C GLU A 85 -2.33 3.57 -12.71
N HIS A 86 -1.02 3.50 -12.91
CA HIS A 86 -0.42 2.41 -13.66
C HIS A 86 -0.72 1.05 -13.02
N ALA A 87 -0.48 0.90 -11.72
CA ALA A 87 -0.63 -0.36 -11.00
C ALA A 87 -2.08 -0.84 -10.88
N THR A 88 -3.05 0.06 -11.01
CA THR A 88 -4.49 -0.24 -10.91
C THR A 88 -5.21 -0.30 -12.25
N GLN A 89 -4.47 -0.34 -13.38
CA GLN A 89 -5.08 -0.57 -14.69
C GLN A 89 -5.85 -1.91 -14.71
N PRO A 90 -6.97 -2.01 -15.44
CA PRO A 90 -7.83 -3.21 -15.44
C PRO A 90 -7.09 -4.52 -15.69
N ARG A 91 -6.05 -4.50 -16.52
CA ARG A 91 -5.21 -5.67 -16.83
C ARG A 91 -4.40 -6.22 -15.65
N PHE A 92 -4.24 -5.42 -14.58
CA PHE A 92 -3.53 -5.83 -13.37
C PHE A 92 -4.46 -6.06 -12.19
N VAL A 93 -5.76 -5.89 -12.36
CA VAL A 93 -6.75 -5.98 -11.29
C VAL A 93 -7.55 -7.27 -11.38
N TYR A 94 -7.45 -8.07 -10.33
CA TYR A 94 -8.35 -9.18 -10.10
C TYR A 94 -9.51 -8.72 -9.20
N VAL A 95 -10.74 -9.09 -9.57
CA VAL A 95 -11.94 -8.80 -8.78
C VAL A 95 -12.53 -10.09 -8.28
N HIS A 96 -12.41 -10.32 -6.97
CA HIS A 96 -13.05 -11.47 -6.33
C HIS A 96 -14.53 -11.18 -6.08
N ARG A 97 -15.40 -12.06 -6.57
CA ARG A 97 -16.84 -12.05 -6.28
C ARG A 97 -17.09 -13.03 -5.13
N TRP A 98 -17.31 -12.49 -3.94
CA TRP A 98 -17.48 -13.28 -2.75
C TRP A 98 -18.73 -14.15 -2.80
N THR A 99 -18.58 -15.41 -2.44
CA THR A 99 -19.66 -16.32 -2.11
C THR A 99 -19.52 -16.76 -0.64
N ARG A 100 -20.61 -17.27 -0.07
CA ARG A 100 -20.60 -17.75 1.31
C ARG A 100 -19.59 -18.88 1.46
N HIS A 101 -18.76 -18.83 2.51
CA HIS A 101 -17.69 -19.79 2.80
C HIS A 101 -16.43 -19.67 1.93
N ASP A 102 -16.29 -18.65 1.10
CA ASP A 102 -15.02 -18.42 0.40
C ASP A 102 -13.88 -18.16 1.38
N LEU A 103 -12.74 -18.78 1.10
CA LEU A 103 -11.46 -18.49 1.72
C LEU A 103 -10.54 -17.88 0.66
N VAL A 104 -10.09 -16.66 0.91
CA VAL A 104 -9.15 -15.97 0.02
C VAL A 104 -7.88 -15.64 0.77
N MET A 105 -6.75 -16.01 0.19
CA MET A 105 -5.42 -15.71 0.73
C MET A 105 -4.62 -14.92 -0.31
N TRP A 106 -3.91 -13.89 0.15
CA TRP A 106 -3.01 -13.09 -0.70
C TRP A 106 -1.76 -12.68 0.06
N ASP A 107 -0.71 -12.41 -0.69
CA ASP A 107 0.55 -11.92 -0.14
C ASP A 107 0.58 -10.38 -0.19
N ASN A 108 0.53 -9.73 0.97
CA ASN A 108 0.61 -8.28 1.10
C ASN A 108 1.95 -7.67 0.66
N ARG A 109 2.97 -8.50 0.46
CA ARG A 109 4.28 -8.04 -0.02
C ARG A 109 4.28 -7.73 -1.50
N THR A 110 3.36 -8.34 -2.25
CA THR A 110 3.30 -8.25 -3.71
C THR A 110 1.99 -7.73 -4.26
N THR A 111 0.94 -7.68 -3.42
CA THR A 111 -0.40 -7.28 -3.86
C THR A 111 -0.95 -6.13 -3.03
N MET A 112 -1.66 -5.24 -3.71
CA MET A 112 -2.56 -4.28 -3.07
C MET A 112 -3.98 -4.81 -3.10
N HIS A 113 -4.77 -4.47 -2.10
CA HIS A 113 -6.18 -4.84 -2.07
C HIS A 113 -7.03 -3.69 -1.51
N ARG A 114 -8.27 -3.64 -1.94
CA ARG A 114 -9.28 -2.74 -1.38
C ARG A 114 -10.67 -3.35 -1.46
N VAL A 115 -11.53 -2.93 -0.58
CA VAL A 115 -12.97 -3.18 -0.68
C VAL A 115 -13.54 -2.27 -1.75
N ARG A 116 -14.41 -2.78 -2.62
CA ARG A 116 -15.25 -1.97 -3.48
C ARG A 116 -16.46 -1.49 -2.69
N ARG A 117 -17.03 -0.37 -3.11
CA ARG A 117 -18.29 0.11 -2.56
C ARG A 117 -19.37 -0.98 -2.70
N PHE A 118 -20.12 -1.20 -1.66
CA PHE A 118 -21.26 -2.12 -1.60
C PHE A 118 -22.38 -1.45 -0.82
N ASP A 119 -23.57 -1.98 -0.87
CA ASP A 119 -24.73 -1.49 -0.14
C ASP A 119 -24.64 -1.97 1.33
N ASP A 120 -23.94 -1.18 2.14
CA ASP A 120 -23.70 -1.46 3.57
C ASP A 120 -24.91 -1.20 4.46
N LEU A 121 -25.95 -0.56 3.92
CA LEU A 121 -27.22 -0.35 4.64
C LEU A 121 -28.12 -1.59 4.59
N HIS A 122 -28.07 -2.39 3.52
CA HIS A 122 -28.97 -3.51 3.30
C HIS A 122 -28.25 -4.88 3.25
N VAL A 123 -26.93 -4.88 3.13
CA VAL A 123 -26.14 -6.12 3.01
C VAL A 123 -25.23 -6.27 4.20
N VAL A 124 -25.43 -7.34 4.96
CA VAL A 124 -24.52 -7.70 6.06
C VAL A 124 -23.23 -8.28 5.48
N ARG A 125 -22.11 -7.65 5.81
CA ARG A 125 -20.77 -8.14 5.47
C ARG A 125 -20.11 -8.72 6.72
N ASP A 126 -20.27 -10.03 6.92
CA ASP A 126 -19.55 -10.76 7.98
C ASP A 126 -18.30 -11.40 7.38
N MET A 127 -17.14 -10.80 7.67
CA MET A 127 -15.84 -11.27 7.17
C MET A 127 -14.84 -11.33 8.30
N ARG A 128 -14.09 -12.42 8.33
CA ARG A 128 -13.01 -12.61 9.31
C ARG A 128 -11.67 -12.57 8.59
N ARG A 129 -10.72 -11.90 9.20
CA ARG A 129 -9.36 -11.77 8.65
C ARG A 129 -8.33 -12.09 9.72
N THR A 130 -7.34 -12.85 9.31
CA THR A 130 -6.09 -12.98 10.04
C THR A 130 -4.94 -12.49 9.16
N THR A 131 -3.87 -12.04 9.79
CA THR A 131 -2.67 -11.57 9.08
C THR A 131 -1.45 -12.12 9.80
N THR A 132 -0.60 -12.81 9.06
CA THR A 132 0.69 -13.25 9.60
C THR A 132 1.63 -12.04 9.72
N ARG A 133 2.42 -12.01 10.80
CA ARG A 133 3.40 -10.95 11.02
C ARG A 133 4.53 -11.12 10.00
N SER A 134 4.86 -10.03 9.30
CA SER A 134 6.04 -9.98 8.44
C SER A 134 7.26 -9.47 9.21
N GLU A 135 8.41 -9.56 8.57
CA GLU A 135 9.65 -8.90 8.99
C GLU A 135 9.46 -7.37 9.04
N GLY A 136 10.36 -6.67 9.73
CA GLY A 136 10.29 -5.24 9.98
C GLY A 136 10.35 -4.33 8.73
N PRO A 137 10.54 -3.01 8.93
CA PRO A 137 10.58 -2.03 7.85
C PRO A 137 11.68 -2.34 6.82
N THR A 138 11.33 -2.35 5.53
CA THR A 138 12.26 -2.69 4.44
C THR A 138 13.34 -1.63 4.20
N ALA A 139 13.17 -0.40 4.66
CA ALA A 139 14.21 0.63 4.59
C ALA A 139 15.45 0.31 5.46
N ALA A 140 15.30 -0.58 6.44
CA ALA A 140 16.41 -1.05 7.29
C ALA A 140 17.08 -2.32 6.74
N GLN A 141 16.56 -2.90 5.66
CA GLN A 141 17.07 -4.10 4.99
C GLN A 141 17.95 -3.65 3.80
N GLY A 142 18.96 -2.85 4.07
CA GLY A 142 19.92 -2.37 3.08
C GLY A 142 21.09 -3.30 2.93
#